data_7bd15765317d7ef3007cd56aad18acb0
#
_entry.id   7bd15765317d7ef3007cd56aad18acb0
#
_cell.length_a   1.000
_cell.length_b   1.000
_cell.length_c   1.000
_cell.angle_alpha   90.00
_cell.angle_beta   90.00
_cell.angle_gamma   90.00
#
_symmetry.space_group_name_H-M   'P 1'
#
loop_
_entity.id
_entity.type
_entity.pdbx_description
1 polymer ?
#
loop_
_entity_poly.entity_id
_entity_poly.type
_entity_poly.pdbx_seq_one_letter_code
_entity_poly.pdbx_strand_id
1 'polypeptide(L)'
;MKAHIPRVDFVILKTNHNKSMNYKNVIKEFFGKERIFLDQRKSLIVLLGSFADFDSFEYSQQLSAQSKKLSKHSVDLILIGIGDEKSKESFCKFNKIDIKNVISVKNADLHKKLNLNSGLVTQMPAIINLLIMCTGINSKGTIKEVLRGYFGDKNAKSLFAIDENINLGTFSFLKGNMFEIFSKKQNLRPFELATRRLMNMIEILSNWNIYVPDSAFITQRGATILLNEKDEVLYEFISEGLLGYARNMSTPLSFLDDTLN
;
A
#
# COMPACT_ATOMS: atom_id res chain seq x y z
N MET A 1 23.15 18.43 -32.45
CA MET A 1 23.68 17.42 -31.54
C MET A 1 22.51 16.85 -30.76
N LYS A 2 22.06 15.63 -31.08
CA LYS A 2 21.00 14.94 -30.32
C LYS A 2 21.66 14.18 -29.17
N ALA A 3 21.32 14.54 -27.94
CA ALA A 3 21.82 13.86 -26.76
C ALA A 3 21.23 12.43 -26.70
N HIS A 4 22.12 11.47 -26.73
CA HIS A 4 21.82 10.05 -26.59
C HIS A 4 21.59 9.76 -25.10
N ILE A 5 20.35 9.53 -24.72
CA ILE A 5 20.01 9.07 -23.37
C ILE A 5 20.28 7.56 -23.34
N PRO A 6 21.18 7.05 -22.49
CA PRO A 6 21.41 5.63 -22.42
C PRO A 6 20.17 4.91 -21.86
N ARG A 7 19.72 3.88 -22.59
CA ARG A 7 18.77 2.89 -22.07
C ARG A 7 19.38 2.27 -20.81
N VAL A 8 18.67 2.45 -19.70
CA VAL A 8 18.98 1.72 -18.48
C VAL A 8 18.49 0.29 -18.70
N ASP A 9 19.40 -0.62 -18.96
CA ASP A 9 19.10 -2.03 -18.99
C ASP A 9 18.61 -2.46 -17.59
N PHE A 10 17.36 -2.89 -17.52
CA PHE A 10 16.80 -3.51 -16.32
C PHE A 10 17.52 -4.83 -16.07
N VAL A 11 18.54 -4.79 -15.23
CA VAL A 11 19.12 -5.98 -14.64
C VAL A 11 18.05 -6.53 -13.67
N ILE A 12 17.33 -7.55 -14.13
CA ILE A 12 16.57 -8.43 -13.24
C ILE A 12 17.61 -9.08 -12.33
N LEU A 13 17.81 -8.51 -11.15
CA LEU A 13 18.53 -9.17 -10.08
C LEU A 13 17.66 -10.35 -9.66
N LYS A 14 17.89 -11.50 -10.32
CA LYS A 14 17.47 -12.80 -9.81
C LYS A 14 18.16 -12.97 -8.45
N THR A 15 17.48 -12.57 -7.38
CA THR A 15 17.80 -13.09 -6.07
C THR A 15 17.58 -14.60 -6.16
N ASN A 16 18.65 -15.36 -5.92
CA ASN A 16 18.61 -16.81 -5.82
C ASN A 16 17.72 -17.22 -4.65
N HIS A 17 16.42 -17.30 -4.87
CA HIS A 17 15.49 -18.06 -4.04
C HIS A 17 14.97 -19.22 -4.89
N ASN A 18 15.50 -20.39 -4.57
CA ASN A 18 15.08 -21.67 -5.08
C ASN A 18 13.56 -21.83 -4.95
N LYS A 19 12.91 -22.12 -6.07
CA LYS A 19 11.47 -22.32 -6.32
C LYS A 19 10.67 -21.02 -6.23
N SER A 20 10.23 -20.50 -7.37
CA SER A 20 9.24 -19.42 -7.43
C SER A 20 8.03 -19.82 -6.58
N MET A 21 7.74 -19.03 -5.54
CA MET A 21 6.59 -19.26 -4.67
C MET A 21 5.32 -19.14 -5.53
N ASN A 22 4.48 -20.17 -5.52
CA ASN A 22 3.18 -20.08 -6.16
C ASN A 22 2.18 -19.40 -5.22
N TYR A 23 2.13 -18.08 -5.30
CA TYR A 23 1.29 -17.24 -4.44
C TYR A 23 -0.18 -17.63 -4.48
N LYS A 24 -0.75 -17.87 -5.67
CA LYS A 24 -2.15 -18.25 -5.80
C LYS A 24 -2.45 -19.57 -5.10
N ASN A 25 -1.59 -20.57 -5.25
CA ASN A 25 -1.79 -21.86 -4.59
C ASN A 25 -1.76 -21.75 -3.08
N VAL A 26 -0.75 -21.03 -2.51
CA VAL A 26 -0.66 -20.83 -1.07
C VAL A 26 -1.91 -20.13 -0.52
N ILE A 27 -2.43 -19.13 -1.23
CA ILE A 27 -3.63 -18.40 -0.83
C ILE A 27 -4.88 -19.28 -0.98
N LYS A 28 -5.03 -20.01 -2.09
CA LYS A 28 -6.15 -20.95 -2.28
C LYS A 28 -6.19 -22.03 -1.19
N GLU A 29 -5.06 -22.65 -0.89
CA GLU A 29 -4.93 -23.64 0.18
C GLU A 29 -5.26 -23.06 1.55
N PHE A 30 -4.80 -21.83 1.83
CA PHE A 30 -5.08 -21.18 3.11
C PHE A 30 -6.57 -20.96 3.34
N PHE A 31 -7.31 -20.53 2.32
CA PHE A 31 -8.74 -20.27 2.45
C PHE A 31 -9.61 -21.52 2.19
N GLY A 32 -9.05 -22.60 1.69
CA GLY A 32 -9.81 -23.78 1.27
C GLY A 32 -10.84 -23.48 0.19
N LYS A 33 -10.60 -22.43 -0.62
CA LYS A 33 -11.52 -21.95 -1.66
C LYS A 33 -10.80 -21.89 -3.01
N GLU A 34 -11.28 -22.65 -3.97
CA GLU A 34 -10.74 -22.62 -5.34
C GLU A 34 -11.06 -21.31 -6.09
N ARG A 35 -12.13 -20.59 -5.70
CA ARG A 35 -12.66 -19.42 -6.43
C ARG A 35 -12.32 -18.06 -5.81
N ILE A 36 -11.14 -17.90 -5.26
CA ILE A 36 -10.65 -16.55 -4.84
C ILE A 36 -10.15 -15.77 -6.06
N PHE A 37 -9.60 -16.47 -7.04
CA PHE A 37 -9.05 -15.90 -8.26
C PHE A 37 -9.93 -16.27 -9.45
N LEU A 38 -10.10 -15.34 -10.39
CA LEU A 38 -10.71 -15.64 -11.67
C LEU A 38 -9.67 -16.31 -12.59
N ASP A 39 -10.08 -17.35 -13.30
CA ASP A 39 -9.22 -18.05 -14.21
C ASP A 39 -8.84 -17.18 -15.42
N GLN A 40 -7.64 -17.38 -15.95
CA GLN A 40 -7.13 -16.71 -17.15
C GLN A 40 -7.09 -15.18 -17.06
N ARG A 41 -6.98 -14.63 -15.85
CA ARG A 41 -6.83 -13.19 -15.63
C ARG A 41 -5.57 -12.89 -14.85
N LYS A 42 -4.98 -11.72 -15.15
CA LYS A 42 -3.93 -11.16 -14.30
C LYS A 42 -4.47 -10.91 -12.90
N SER A 43 -3.64 -11.09 -11.88
CA SER A 43 -4.05 -10.89 -10.50
C SER A 43 -3.09 -9.96 -9.78
N LEU A 44 -3.61 -8.82 -9.30
CA LEU A 44 -2.89 -7.92 -8.41
C LEU A 44 -3.27 -8.26 -6.98
N ILE A 45 -2.37 -8.93 -6.29
CA ILE A 45 -2.54 -9.36 -4.89
C ILE A 45 -1.81 -8.36 -4.01
N VAL A 46 -2.52 -7.77 -3.07
CA VAL A 46 -1.96 -6.87 -2.06
C VAL A 46 -2.24 -7.45 -0.68
N LEU A 47 -1.18 -7.86 -0.01
CA LEU A 47 -1.24 -8.31 1.38
C LEU A 47 -1.00 -7.08 2.26
N LEU A 48 -2.04 -6.58 2.88
CA LEU A 48 -1.96 -5.48 3.83
C LEU A 48 -1.43 -6.00 5.15
N GLY A 49 -0.66 -5.20 5.88
CA GLY A 49 -0.22 -5.57 7.23
C GLY A 49 -1.42 -5.73 8.16
N SER A 50 -2.19 -4.67 8.30
CA SER A 50 -3.49 -4.68 8.97
C SER A 50 -4.39 -3.59 8.37
N PHE A 51 -5.69 -3.61 8.68
CA PHE A 51 -6.57 -2.50 8.29
C PHE A 51 -6.32 -1.21 9.09
N ALA A 52 -5.42 -1.23 10.09
CA ALA A 52 -4.97 -0.06 10.83
C ALA A 52 -3.60 0.46 10.37
N ASP A 53 -2.99 -0.15 9.37
CA ASP A 53 -1.71 0.29 8.83
C ASP A 53 -1.89 1.58 8.02
N PHE A 54 -1.27 2.66 8.45
CA PHE A 54 -1.37 3.98 7.79
C PHE A 54 -0.97 3.95 6.32
N ASP A 55 -0.01 3.12 6.00
CA ASP A 55 0.51 2.95 4.65
C ASP A 55 -0.47 2.16 3.76
N SER A 56 -1.18 1.21 4.34
CA SER A 56 -2.25 0.49 3.66
C SER A 56 -3.36 1.43 3.17
N PHE A 57 -3.67 2.49 3.94
CA PHE A 57 -4.65 3.50 3.54
C PHE A 57 -4.15 4.30 2.34
N GLU A 58 -2.94 4.86 2.42
CA GLU A 58 -2.35 5.64 1.30
C GLU A 58 -2.30 4.81 0.01
N TYR A 59 -1.81 3.57 0.10
CA TYR A 59 -1.69 2.70 -1.05
C TYR A 59 -3.05 2.29 -1.63
N SER A 60 -4.02 1.96 -0.78
CA SER A 60 -5.37 1.57 -1.21
C SER A 60 -6.13 2.71 -1.86
N GLN A 61 -5.95 3.95 -1.42
CA GLN A 61 -6.52 5.12 -2.08
C GLN A 61 -5.97 5.29 -3.50
N GLN A 62 -4.67 5.02 -3.71
CA GLN A 62 -4.07 5.05 -5.04
C GLN A 62 -4.57 3.90 -5.93
N LEU A 63 -4.75 2.69 -5.38
CA LEU A 63 -5.37 1.56 -6.09
C LEU A 63 -6.82 1.87 -6.49
N SER A 64 -7.60 2.47 -5.60
CA SER A 64 -8.95 2.92 -5.88
C SER A 64 -9.00 3.88 -7.07
N ALA A 65 -8.09 4.85 -7.11
CA ALA A 65 -7.98 5.80 -8.22
C ALA A 65 -7.61 5.11 -9.57
N GLN A 66 -6.97 3.94 -9.53
CA GLN A 66 -6.60 3.16 -10.72
C GLN A 66 -7.61 2.05 -11.08
N SER A 67 -8.73 1.93 -10.37
CA SER A 67 -9.71 0.85 -10.55
C SER A 67 -10.19 0.68 -11.99
N LYS A 68 -10.45 1.79 -12.70
CA LYS A 68 -10.83 1.77 -14.12
C LYS A 68 -9.73 1.21 -15.02
N LYS A 69 -8.47 1.54 -14.74
CA LYS A 69 -7.32 1.03 -15.50
C LYS A 69 -7.15 -0.46 -15.28
N LEU A 70 -7.23 -0.93 -14.04
CA LEU A 70 -7.16 -2.36 -13.71
C LEU A 70 -8.26 -3.14 -14.44
N SER A 71 -9.50 -2.66 -14.40
CA SER A 71 -10.63 -3.28 -15.11
C SER A 71 -10.41 -3.33 -16.62
N LYS A 72 -9.92 -2.25 -17.24
CA LYS A 72 -9.64 -2.17 -18.68
C LYS A 72 -8.62 -3.23 -19.12
N HIS A 73 -7.63 -3.53 -18.28
CA HIS A 73 -6.58 -4.51 -18.57
C HIS A 73 -6.87 -5.90 -18.02
N SER A 74 -8.11 -6.17 -17.60
CA SER A 74 -8.55 -7.46 -17.06
C SER A 74 -7.68 -7.92 -15.86
N VAL A 75 -7.31 -6.99 -14.99
CA VAL A 75 -6.58 -7.28 -13.76
C VAL A 75 -7.55 -7.39 -12.60
N ASP A 76 -7.57 -8.53 -11.94
CA ASP A 76 -8.32 -8.73 -10.71
C ASP A 76 -7.54 -8.19 -9.52
N LEU A 77 -8.15 -7.28 -8.77
CA LEU A 77 -7.58 -6.72 -7.57
C LEU A 77 -8.06 -7.51 -6.35
N ILE A 78 -7.13 -8.00 -5.56
CA ILE A 78 -7.40 -8.74 -4.32
C ILE A 78 -6.54 -8.15 -3.21
N LEU A 79 -7.20 -7.54 -2.23
CA LEU A 79 -6.55 -7.05 -1.00
C LEU A 79 -6.87 -8.01 0.13
N ILE A 80 -5.85 -8.40 0.89
CA ILE A 80 -6.00 -9.27 2.06
C ILE A 80 -5.40 -8.54 3.25
N GLY A 81 -6.21 -8.23 4.27
CA GLY A 81 -5.76 -7.47 5.44
C GLY A 81 -6.12 -8.16 6.75
N ILE A 82 -5.29 -7.95 7.77
CA ILE A 82 -5.56 -8.45 9.12
C ILE A 82 -6.56 -7.54 9.81
N GLY A 83 -7.65 -8.14 10.29
CA GLY A 83 -8.75 -7.48 10.99
C GLY A 83 -10.03 -8.30 10.92
N ASP A 84 -11.11 -7.76 11.44
CA ASP A 84 -12.44 -8.35 11.36
C ASP A 84 -13.30 -7.75 10.23
N GLU A 85 -14.54 -8.19 10.10
CA GLU A 85 -15.44 -7.67 9.07
C GLU A 85 -15.76 -6.18 9.25
N LYS A 86 -15.85 -5.67 10.49
CA LYS A 86 -16.09 -4.25 10.77
C LYS A 86 -14.91 -3.39 10.34
N SER A 87 -13.68 -3.85 10.63
CA SER A 87 -12.45 -3.21 10.17
C SER A 87 -12.42 -3.14 8.65
N LYS A 88 -12.73 -4.24 7.97
CA LYS A 88 -12.79 -4.32 6.50
C LYS A 88 -13.82 -3.35 5.92
N GLU A 89 -15.06 -3.35 6.44
CA GLU A 89 -16.12 -2.47 5.97
C GLU A 89 -15.74 -0.98 6.11
N SER A 90 -15.21 -0.60 7.28
CA SER A 90 -14.76 0.77 7.54
C SER A 90 -13.59 1.16 6.62
N PHE A 91 -12.62 0.26 6.45
CA PHE A 91 -11.49 0.44 5.54
C PHE A 91 -11.94 0.64 4.08
N CYS A 92 -12.83 -0.22 3.59
CA CYS A 92 -13.36 -0.14 2.23
C CYS A 92 -14.11 1.18 2.01
N LYS A 93 -14.96 1.57 2.95
CA LYS A 93 -15.73 2.81 2.91
C LYS A 93 -14.85 4.04 2.84
N PHE A 94 -13.87 4.14 3.74
CA PHE A 94 -12.97 5.29 3.79
C PHE A 94 -12.06 5.40 2.56
N ASN A 95 -11.49 4.29 2.11
CA ASN A 95 -10.56 4.26 0.98
C ASN A 95 -11.26 4.13 -0.38
N LYS A 96 -12.60 4.06 -0.41
CA LYS A 96 -13.43 3.92 -1.63
C LYS A 96 -13.02 2.68 -2.46
N ILE A 97 -12.71 1.57 -1.80
CA ILE A 97 -12.42 0.28 -2.40
C ILE A 97 -13.69 -0.58 -2.41
N ASP A 98 -13.93 -1.27 -3.51
CA ASP A 98 -15.05 -2.22 -3.59
C ASP A 98 -14.81 -3.38 -2.60
N ILE A 99 -15.75 -3.60 -1.68
CA ILE A 99 -15.63 -4.58 -0.59
C ILE A 99 -15.44 -6.02 -1.09
N LYS A 100 -15.91 -6.31 -2.31
CA LYS A 100 -15.71 -7.64 -2.94
C LYS A 100 -14.25 -7.95 -3.25
N ASN A 101 -13.40 -6.90 -3.38
CA ASN A 101 -11.99 -7.03 -3.64
C ASN A 101 -11.17 -7.20 -2.36
N VAL A 102 -11.80 -7.17 -1.18
CA VAL A 102 -11.11 -7.17 0.10
C VAL A 102 -11.51 -8.39 0.94
N ILE A 103 -10.52 -9.09 1.43
CA ILE A 103 -10.66 -10.26 2.30
C ILE A 103 -10.06 -9.93 3.66
N SER A 104 -10.80 -10.19 4.73
CA SER A 104 -10.30 -10.08 6.09
C SER A 104 -9.73 -11.41 6.57
N VAL A 105 -8.60 -11.36 7.28
CA VAL A 105 -8.02 -12.49 8.00
C VAL A 105 -7.83 -12.11 9.47
N LYS A 106 -8.04 -13.05 10.39
CA LYS A 106 -8.00 -12.77 11.83
C LYS A 106 -6.58 -12.62 12.39
N ASN A 107 -5.59 -13.17 11.71
CA ASN A 107 -4.20 -13.21 12.18
C ASN A 107 -3.20 -13.20 11.03
N ALA A 108 -1.92 -13.25 11.36
CA ALA A 108 -0.81 -13.20 10.41
C ALA A 108 -0.39 -14.57 9.83
N ASP A 109 -1.19 -15.62 9.94
CA ASP A 109 -0.76 -16.97 9.52
C ASP A 109 -0.52 -17.04 8.01
N LEU A 110 -1.36 -16.40 7.21
CA LEU A 110 -1.11 -16.26 5.77
C LEU A 110 0.17 -15.49 5.48
N HIS A 111 0.40 -14.37 6.20
CA HIS A 111 1.60 -13.55 6.03
C HIS A 111 2.87 -14.36 6.35
N LYS A 112 2.84 -15.16 7.43
CA LYS A 112 3.95 -16.08 7.78
C LYS A 112 4.19 -17.14 6.71
N LYS A 113 3.12 -17.76 6.18
CA LYS A 113 3.24 -18.74 5.08
C LYS A 113 3.87 -18.14 3.82
N LEU A 114 3.69 -16.84 3.61
CA LEU A 114 4.26 -16.07 2.50
C LEU A 114 5.59 -15.40 2.86
N ASN A 115 6.19 -15.72 4.01
CA ASN A 115 7.45 -15.19 4.51
C ASN A 115 7.49 -13.65 4.64
N LEU A 116 6.35 -13.04 4.99
CA LEU A 116 6.30 -11.60 5.20
C LEU A 116 6.81 -11.20 6.59
N ASN A 117 7.51 -10.07 6.66
CA ASN A 117 8.08 -9.55 7.89
C ASN A 117 6.98 -9.15 8.90
N SER A 118 7.08 -9.61 10.12
CA SER A 118 6.16 -9.24 11.22
C SER A 118 6.47 -7.84 11.81
N GLY A 119 7.53 -7.19 11.36
CA GLY A 119 7.99 -5.92 11.91
C GLY A 119 8.76 -6.09 13.22
N LEU A 120 8.72 -5.05 14.06
CA LEU A 120 9.34 -5.08 15.39
C LEU A 120 8.37 -5.68 16.40
N VAL A 121 8.72 -6.87 16.89
CA VAL A 121 7.94 -7.55 17.92
C VAL A 121 8.81 -7.64 19.18
N THR A 122 8.46 -6.87 20.22
CA THR A 122 9.12 -6.89 21.52
C THR A 122 8.06 -7.07 22.61
N GLN A 123 8.49 -7.24 23.85
CA GLN A 123 7.57 -7.32 25.02
C GLN A 123 6.95 -5.95 25.39
N MET A 124 7.16 -4.93 24.57
CA MET A 124 6.58 -3.59 24.75
C MET A 124 5.16 -3.54 24.14
N PRO A 125 4.34 -2.59 24.61
CA PRO A 125 3.06 -2.30 23.95
C PRO A 125 3.21 -2.02 22.46
N ALA A 126 2.26 -2.49 21.64
CA ALA A 126 2.32 -2.40 20.18
C ALA A 126 2.52 -0.96 19.66
N ILE A 127 1.93 0.03 20.32
CA ILE A 127 2.10 1.45 19.97
C ILE A 127 3.56 1.91 20.15
N ILE A 128 4.27 1.40 21.17
CA ILE A 128 5.68 1.72 21.38
C ILE A 128 6.53 1.06 20.31
N ASN A 129 6.25 -0.20 19.95
CA ASN A 129 6.90 -0.87 18.82
C ASN A 129 6.74 -0.05 17.52
N LEU A 130 5.54 0.46 17.25
CA LEU A 130 5.27 1.30 16.10
C LEU A 130 6.09 2.59 16.12
N LEU A 131 6.17 3.27 17.26
CA LEU A 131 6.97 4.50 17.43
C LEU A 131 8.46 4.24 17.24
N ILE A 132 8.99 3.12 17.78
CA ILE A 132 10.39 2.73 17.58
C ILE A 132 10.65 2.46 16.09
N MET A 133 9.76 1.79 15.38
CA MET A 133 9.89 1.56 13.93
C MET A 133 9.91 2.87 13.14
N CYS A 134 9.22 3.92 13.60
CA CYS A 134 9.27 5.24 12.99
C CYS A 134 10.68 5.86 13.02
N THR A 135 11.55 5.44 13.92
CA THR A 135 12.97 5.84 13.95
C THR A 135 13.84 5.11 12.94
N GLY A 136 13.27 4.17 12.19
CA GLY A 136 13.98 3.33 11.21
C GLY A 136 14.50 2.00 11.77
N ILE A 137 14.32 1.72 13.06
CA ILE A 137 14.70 0.45 13.67
C ILE A 137 13.80 -0.66 13.13
N ASN A 138 14.42 -1.68 12.53
CA ASN A 138 13.75 -2.78 11.82
C ASN A 138 12.69 -2.29 10.81
N SER A 139 12.94 -1.13 10.19
CA SER A 139 12.00 -0.46 9.31
C SER A 139 12.75 0.32 8.20
N LYS A 140 13.43 -0.42 7.33
CA LYS A 140 14.27 0.11 6.26
C LYS A 140 13.47 1.02 5.33
N GLY A 141 14.03 2.20 5.03
CA GLY A 141 13.41 3.18 4.15
C GLY A 141 12.39 4.11 4.81
N THR A 142 11.94 3.83 6.04
CA THR A 142 10.92 4.62 6.74
C THR A 142 11.29 6.10 6.87
N ILE A 143 12.51 6.42 7.30
CA ILE A 143 12.95 7.82 7.47
C ILE A 143 12.88 8.57 6.13
N LYS A 144 13.32 7.95 5.04
CA LYS A 144 13.25 8.54 3.70
C LYS A 144 11.81 8.88 3.31
N GLU A 145 10.88 7.98 3.58
CA GLU A 145 9.46 8.18 3.27
C GLU A 145 8.80 9.24 4.17
N VAL A 146 9.17 9.30 5.44
CA VAL A 146 8.74 10.37 6.35
C VAL A 146 9.21 11.72 5.82
N LEU A 147 10.49 11.85 5.49
CA LEU A 147 11.05 13.09 4.95
C LEU A 147 10.40 13.48 3.62
N ARG A 148 10.12 12.50 2.74
CA ARG A 148 9.39 12.75 1.50
C ARG A 148 8.03 13.41 1.75
N GLY A 149 7.33 12.99 2.79
CA GLY A 149 6.04 13.58 3.17
C GLY A 149 6.13 15.06 3.55
N TYR A 150 7.21 15.47 4.21
CA TYR A 150 7.38 16.85 4.68
C TYR A 150 8.05 17.77 3.65
N PHE A 151 9.05 17.29 2.93
CA PHE A 151 9.77 18.11 1.94
C PHE A 151 9.10 18.16 0.57
N GLY A 152 8.10 17.30 0.33
CA GLY A 152 7.44 17.17 -0.94
C GLY A 152 8.18 16.21 -1.89
N ASP A 153 7.57 15.97 -3.04
CA ASP A 153 8.01 14.98 -4.02
C ASP A 153 7.75 15.51 -5.44
N LYS A 154 8.81 15.69 -6.21
CA LYS A 154 8.74 16.17 -7.60
C LYS A 154 8.03 15.20 -8.54
N ASN A 155 8.08 13.91 -8.23
CA ASN A 155 7.60 12.85 -9.11
C ASN A 155 6.19 12.37 -8.71
N ALA A 156 5.70 12.78 -7.54
CA ALA A 156 4.37 12.38 -7.08
C ALA A 156 3.28 13.14 -7.86
N LYS A 157 2.23 12.40 -8.23
CA LYS A 157 1.00 13.00 -8.75
C LYS A 157 0.25 13.73 -7.62
N SER A 158 -0.64 14.66 -7.99
CA SER A 158 -1.56 15.28 -7.02
C SER A 158 -2.36 14.22 -6.28
N LEU A 159 -2.42 14.35 -4.96
CA LEU A 159 -3.19 13.46 -4.09
C LEU A 159 -4.60 13.99 -3.84
N PHE A 160 -4.80 15.30 -4.01
CA PHE A 160 -6.11 15.94 -3.86
C PHE A 160 -6.54 16.58 -5.19
N ALA A 161 -7.83 16.47 -5.51
CA ALA A 161 -8.42 17.24 -6.59
C ALA A 161 -8.45 18.74 -6.22
N ILE A 162 -8.44 19.61 -7.22
CA ILE A 162 -8.39 21.08 -7.03
C ILE A 162 -9.55 21.58 -6.15
N ASP A 163 -10.73 21.00 -6.34
CA ASP A 163 -11.98 21.33 -5.66
C ASP A 163 -12.27 20.43 -4.44
N GLU A 164 -11.39 19.48 -4.11
CA GLU A 164 -11.57 18.56 -3.00
C GLU A 164 -11.53 19.32 -1.67
N ASN A 165 -12.59 19.17 -0.87
CA ASN A 165 -12.61 19.65 0.50
C ASN A 165 -11.86 18.68 1.42
N ILE A 166 -10.85 19.18 2.11
CA ILE A 166 -9.99 18.39 2.99
C ILE A 166 -10.49 18.55 4.41
N ASN A 167 -10.95 17.46 4.99
CA ASN A 167 -11.46 17.42 6.35
C ASN A 167 -10.37 16.88 7.30
N LEU A 168 -9.93 17.72 8.23
CA LEU A 168 -8.99 17.38 9.30
C LEU A 168 -9.69 17.46 10.67
N GLY A 169 -10.79 16.76 10.82
CA GLY A 169 -11.60 16.82 12.05
C GLY A 169 -12.31 18.16 12.20
N THR A 170 -11.91 18.97 13.20
CA THR A 170 -12.48 20.30 13.43
C THR A 170 -12.07 21.34 12.38
N PHE A 171 -11.05 21.06 11.57
CA PHE A 171 -10.56 21.96 10.52
C PHE A 171 -11.04 21.48 9.14
N SER A 172 -12.14 22.05 8.64
CA SER A 172 -12.75 21.63 7.36
C SER A 172 -12.63 22.67 6.24
N PHE A 173 -11.77 23.67 6.39
CA PHE A 173 -11.66 24.80 5.44
C PHE A 173 -10.51 24.66 4.42
N LEU A 174 -9.75 23.58 4.47
CA LEU A 174 -8.67 23.34 3.50
C LEU A 174 -9.25 22.82 2.19
N LYS A 175 -8.76 23.34 1.07
CA LYS A 175 -9.09 22.87 -0.28
C LYS A 175 -7.87 22.39 -1.02
N GLY A 176 -8.03 21.44 -1.93
CA GLY A 176 -6.94 20.87 -2.72
C GLY A 176 -6.15 21.91 -3.52
N ASN A 177 -6.78 23.01 -3.97
CA ASN A 177 -6.12 24.10 -4.68
C ASN A 177 -5.05 24.84 -3.84
N MET A 178 -5.13 24.77 -2.52
CA MET A 178 -4.12 25.39 -1.64
C MET A 178 -2.73 24.75 -1.85
N PHE A 179 -2.67 23.47 -2.13
CA PHE A 179 -1.39 22.79 -2.41
C PHE A 179 -0.80 23.19 -3.75
N GLU A 180 -1.62 23.55 -4.73
CA GLU A 180 -1.12 24.04 -6.04
C GLU A 180 -0.41 25.38 -5.93
N ILE A 181 -0.88 26.28 -5.06
CA ILE A 181 -0.26 27.60 -4.85
C ILE A 181 1.19 27.42 -4.37
N PHE A 182 1.44 26.44 -3.50
CA PHE A 182 2.78 26.15 -2.99
C PHE A 182 3.65 25.35 -3.97
N SER A 183 3.04 24.60 -4.90
CA SER A 183 3.77 23.74 -5.84
C SER A 183 4.27 24.47 -7.08
N LYS A 184 3.65 25.58 -7.49
CA LYS A 184 3.91 26.27 -8.77
C LYS A 184 5.35 26.73 -8.96
N LYS A 185 6.10 27.03 -7.89
CA LYS A 185 7.49 27.53 -7.98
C LYS A 185 8.56 26.43 -8.02
N GLN A 186 8.31 25.22 -7.52
CA GLN A 186 9.35 24.20 -7.32
C GLN A 186 8.95 22.77 -7.72
N ASN A 187 7.74 22.54 -8.23
CA ASN A 187 7.17 21.21 -8.49
C ASN A 187 7.24 20.24 -7.27
N LEU A 188 7.43 20.81 -6.08
CA LEU A 188 7.45 20.06 -4.84
C LEU A 188 6.08 20.18 -4.24
N ARG A 189 5.27 19.29 -4.01
CA ARG A 189 3.98 19.40 -3.30
C ARG A 189 4.20 19.24 -1.79
N PRO A 190 4.85 20.22 -1.11
CA PRO A 190 5.14 20.11 0.30
C PRO A 190 3.83 19.99 1.07
N PHE A 191 3.85 19.16 2.09
CA PHE A 191 2.73 18.93 2.99
C PHE A 191 1.50 18.21 2.40
N GLU A 192 1.38 18.03 1.09
CA GLU A 192 0.23 17.33 0.50
C GLU A 192 0.16 15.87 0.98
N LEU A 193 1.28 15.16 0.91
CA LEU A 193 1.39 13.79 1.42
C LEU A 193 1.24 13.75 2.95
N ALA A 194 1.86 14.70 3.67
CA ALA A 194 1.72 14.78 5.13
C ALA A 194 0.25 14.99 5.53
N THR A 195 -0.47 15.84 4.81
CA THR A 195 -1.90 16.08 5.04
C THR A 195 -2.72 14.81 4.78
N ARG A 196 -2.46 14.09 3.69
CA ARG A 196 -3.15 12.82 3.40
C ARG A 196 -2.89 11.78 4.51
N ARG A 197 -1.65 11.66 4.95
CA ARG A 197 -1.28 10.77 6.05
C ARG A 197 -1.92 11.18 7.37
N LEU A 198 -2.00 12.49 7.65
CA LEU A 198 -2.69 13.00 8.84
C LEU A 198 -4.19 12.66 8.80
N MET A 199 -4.85 12.81 7.65
CA MET A 199 -6.26 12.39 7.49
C MET A 199 -6.44 10.89 7.79
N ASN A 200 -5.57 10.05 7.23
CA ASN A 200 -5.61 8.61 7.47
C ASN A 200 -5.37 8.29 8.97
N MET A 201 -4.43 8.99 9.62
CA MET A 201 -4.19 8.84 11.06
C MET A 201 -5.40 9.25 11.89
N ILE A 202 -6.03 10.39 11.59
CA ILE A 202 -7.23 10.86 12.29
C ILE A 202 -8.34 9.82 12.18
N GLU A 203 -8.58 9.28 10.98
CA GLU A 203 -9.58 8.23 10.77
C GLU A 203 -9.30 7.00 11.64
N ILE A 204 -8.08 6.48 11.58
CA ILE A 204 -7.70 5.26 12.33
C ILE A 204 -7.75 5.52 13.84
N LEU A 205 -7.19 6.62 14.31
CA LEU A 205 -7.12 6.91 15.74
C LEU A 205 -8.48 7.23 16.34
N SER A 206 -9.36 7.92 15.60
CA SER A 206 -10.74 8.21 16.03
C SER A 206 -11.60 6.95 16.09
N ASN A 207 -11.26 5.93 15.30
CA ASN A 207 -11.99 4.67 15.21
C ASN A 207 -11.11 3.47 15.62
N TRP A 208 -10.20 3.69 16.57
CA TRP A 208 -9.16 2.71 16.95
C TRP A 208 -9.71 1.32 17.22
N ASN A 209 -10.76 1.21 18.03
CA ASN A 209 -11.38 -0.07 18.40
C ASN A 209 -12.02 -0.81 17.21
N ILE A 210 -12.29 -0.11 16.11
CA ILE A 210 -12.78 -0.72 14.87
C ILE A 210 -11.62 -1.24 14.05
N TYR A 211 -10.58 -0.40 13.84
CA TYR A 211 -9.46 -0.72 12.97
C TYR A 211 -8.43 -1.66 13.61
N VAL A 212 -8.34 -1.70 14.95
CA VAL A 212 -7.36 -2.47 15.71
C VAL A 212 -8.07 -3.44 16.66
N PRO A 213 -8.77 -4.48 16.15
CA PRO A 213 -9.36 -5.49 17.01
C PRO A 213 -8.29 -6.29 17.75
N ASP A 214 -7.09 -6.43 17.20
CA ASP A 214 -5.92 -7.04 17.83
C ASP A 214 -4.65 -6.23 17.53
N SER A 215 -4.10 -5.64 18.57
CA SER A 215 -2.89 -4.80 18.48
C SER A 215 -1.59 -5.59 18.24
N ALA A 216 -1.62 -6.92 18.35
CA ALA A 216 -0.45 -7.77 18.10
C ALA A 216 0.05 -7.69 16.65
N PHE A 217 -0.80 -7.29 15.71
CA PHE A 217 -0.48 -7.25 14.28
C PHE A 217 -0.20 -5.85 13.74
N ILE A 218 -0.13 -4.82 14.58
CA ILE A 218 0.03 -3.42 14.13
C ILE A 218 1.36 -3.18 13.40
N THR A 219 2.39 -4.00 13.66
CA THR A 219 3.69 -3.91 13.01
C THR A 219 3.84 -4.87 11.83
N GLN A 220 2.86 -5.73 11.55
CA GLN A 220 2.91 -6.69 10.44
C GLN A 220 3.12 -5.96 9.12
N ARG A 221 4.06 -6.44 8.31
CA ARG A 221 4.36 -5.90 6.98
C ARG A 221 3.62 -6.69 5.90
N GLY A 222 3.40 -6.01 4.78
CA GLY A 222 2.65 -6.56 3.67
C GLY A 222 3.49 -6.77 2.41
N ALA A 223 2.81 -6.99 1.28
CA ALA A 223 3.43 -7.18 -0.02
C ALA A 223 2.49 -6.75 -1.15
N THR A 224 3.08 -6.45 -2.30
CA THR A 224 2.36 -6.26 -3.57
C THR A 224 2.91 -7.23 -4.60
N ILE A 225 2.04 -8.03 -5.20
CA ILE A 225 2.40 -9.08 -6.15
C ILE A 225 1.46 -8.96 -7.37
N LEU A 226 2.02 -8.83 -8.56
CA LEU A 226 1.27 -8.90 -9.81
C LEU A 226 1.63 -10.19 -10.53
N LEU A 227 0.62 -10.98 -10.86
CA LEU A 227 0.74 -12.22 -11.60
C LEU A 227 0.10 -12.09 -12.98
N ASN A 228 0.68 -12.76 -13.99
CA ASN A 228 0.06 -12.91 -15.30
C ASN A 228 -1.03 -14.00 -15.29
N GLU A 229 -1.61 -14.26 -16.45
CA GLU A 229 -2.65 -15.28 -16.66
C GLU A 229 -2.17 -16.72 -16.43
N LYS A 230 -0.85 -16.94 -16.41
CA LYS A 230 -0.20 -18.25 -16.15
C LYS A 230 0.35 -18.36 -14.72
N ASP A 231 -0.02 -17.43 -13.85
CA ASP A 231 0.45 -17.35 -12.45
C ASP A 231 1.96 -17.07 -12.30
N GLU A 232 2.61 -16.56 -13.36
CA GLU A 232 4.00 -16.11 -13.30
C GLU A 232 4.06 -14.71 -12.71
N VAL A 233 5.07 -14.45 -11.90
CA VAL A 233 5.29 -13.16 -11.22
C VAL A 233 5.79 -12.11 -12.21
N LEU A 234 4.98 -11.10 -12.47
CA LEU A 234 5.36 -9.91 -13.25
C LEU A 234 5.99 -8.82 -12.37
N TYR A 235 5.48 -8.67 -11.15
CA TYR A 235 6.00 -7.72 -10.17
C TYR A 235 5.85 -8.29 -8.77
N GLU A 236 6.87 -8.05 -7.95
CA GLU A 236 6.89 -8.43 -6.55
C GLU A 236 7.57 -7.35 -5.73
N PHE A 237 6.94 -6.98 -4.65
CA PHE A 237 7.49 -6.13 -3.61
C PHE A 237 7.06 -6.64 -2.24
N ILE A 238 8.02 -6.96 -1.41
CA ILE A 238 7.82 -7.35 -0.01
C ILE A 238 8.27 -6.19 0.87
N SER A 239 7.38 -5.68 1.71
CA SER A 239 7.64 -4.55 2.59
C SER A 239 8.63 -4.93 3.70
N GLU A 240 9.77 -4.25 3.74
CA GLU A 240 10.74 -4.33 4.83
C GLU A 240 10.53 -3.20 5.86
N GLY A 241 9.96 -2.08 5.42
CA GLY A 241 9.79 -0.87 6.20
C GLY A 241 8.36 -0.65 6.71
N LEU A 242 8.21 0.34 7.55
CA LEU A 242 6.91 0.79 8.05
C LEU A 242 6.09 1.45 6.94
N LEU A 243 6.74 2.13 6.02
CA LEU A 243 6.11 2.86 4.92
C LEU A 243 6.58 2.27 3.58
N GLY A 244 5.65 1.72 2.82
CA GLY A 244 5.89 1.27 1.45
C GLY A 244 5.24 -0.05 1.08
N TYR A 245 4.50 0.01 -0.02
CA TYR A 245 3.93 -1.15 -0.71
C TYR A 245 4.47 -1.28 -2.14
N ALA A 246 5.45 -0.44 -2.51
CA ALA A 246 6.09 -0.47 -3.82
C ALA A 246 7.55 -0.01 -3.72
N ARG A 247 8.36 -0.39 -4.71
CA ARG A 247 9.78 0.00 -4.80
C ARG A 247 9.98 1.52 -4.84
N ASN A 248 9.02 2.23 -5.43
CA ASN A 248 9.01 3.68 -5.50
C ASN A 248 7.66 4.22 -5.06
N MET A 249 7.60 4.78 -3.87
CA MET A 249 6.36 5.34 -3.30
C MET A 249 5.98 6.70 -3.88
N SER A 250 6.82 7.33 -4.68
CA SER A 250 6.45 8.53 -5.46
C SER A 250 5.46 8.19 -6.58
N THR A 251 5.64 7.02 -7.18
CA THR A 251 4.80 6.47 -8.24
C THR A 251 4.55 4.98 -7.97
N PRO A 252 3.82 4.63 -6.88
CA PRO A 252 3.82 3.27 -6.36
C PRO A 252 3.13 2.26 -7.28
N LEU A 253 2.35 2.73 -8.25
CA LEU A 253 1.66 1.89 -9.23
C LEU A 253 2.27 1.99 -10.65
N SER A 254 3.49 2.57 -10.80
CA SER A 254 4.15 2.69 -12.11
C SER A 254 4.43 1.33 -12.75
N PHE A 255 4.66 0.28 -11.96
CA PHE A 255 4.82 -1.06 -12.47
C PHE A 255 3.63 -1.55 -13.32
N LEU A 256 2.43 -0.99 -13.11
CA LEU A 256 1.27 -1.29 -13.95
C LEU A 256 1.42 -0.70 -15.36
N ASP A 257 2.12 0.43 -15.52
CA ASP A 257 2.38 1.03 -16.83
C ASP A 257 3.38 0.17 -17.61
N ASP A 258 4.38 -0.38 -16.93
CA ASP A 258 5.42 -1.22 -17.53
C ASP A 258 4.94 -2.63 -17.89
N THR A 259 3.94 -3.14 -17.18
CA THR A 259 3.48 -4.54 -17.30
C THR A 259 2.14 -4.72 -18.02
N LEU A 260 1.37 -3.64 -18.19
CA LEU A 260 0.04 -3.69 -18.80
C LEU A 260 -0.02 -3.07 -20.21
N ASN A 261 1.09 -2.51 -20.69
CA ASN A 261 1.24 -1.99 -22.07
C ASN A 261 1.82 -3.13 -22.98
#